data_b64dc10a1b9df28c554ab90ba94691bd
#
_entry.id   b64dc10a1b9df28c554ab90ba94691bd
#
_cell.length_a   1.000
_cell.length_b   1.000
_cell.length_c   1.000
_cell.angle_alpha   90.00
_cell.angle_beta   90.00
_cell.angle_gamma   90.00
#
_symmetry.space_group_name_H-M   'P 1'
#
loop_
_entity.id
_entity.type
_entity.pdbx_description
1 polymer ?
#
loop_
_entity_poly.entity_id
_entity_poly.type
_entity_poly.pdbx_seq_one_letter_code
_entity_poly.pdbx_strand_id
1 'polypeptide(L)'
;RSRGLGDVYKRQPKELRQKLQRMGLDIGEEHFYTSALATAAFLKKQAPGCTAFVIGAPGLLNALYDVGVTMNDVDPDYVIVGETASYNYEVITKAVRLVLNGARLIATNSDLTGPTEFGIAPACRSLVAPIELATGRKAYFMGKPNPLMMRTGLHLLGVHSEEAAMVGDRMDTDVIAGMESGLATAVSYTHLRAHETVL
;
A
#
# COMPACT_ATOMS: atom_id res chain seq x y z
N ARG A 1 7.28 -13.88 21.64
CA ARG A 1 7.56 -14.02 20.20
C ARG A 1 6.57 -13.12 19.47
N SER A 2 6.97 -11.90 19.13
CA SER A 2 6.17 -11.01 18.29
C SER A 2 6.19 -11.55 16.86
N ARG A 3 5.08 -12.09 16.42
CA ARG A 3 4.87 -12.39 15.00
C ARG A 3 4.73 -11.07 14.28
N GLY A 4 5.61 -10.82 13.32
CA GLY A 4 5.81 -9.54 12.67
C GLY A 4 4.56 -8.84 12.14
N LEU A 5 4.50 -7.55 12.37
CA LEU A 5 3.54 -6.60 11.80
C LEU A 5 3.66 -6.45 10.25
N GLY A 6 4.68 -7.04 9.62
CA GLY A 6 4.92 -6.97 8.18
C GLY A 6 3.82 -7.52 7.27
N ASP A 7 2.83 -8.22 7.81
CA ASP A 7 1.72 -8.78 7.05
C ASP A 7 0.50 -7.86 6.89
N VAL A 8 0.51 -6.66 7.48
CA VAL A 8 -0.66 -5.77 7.53
C VAL A 8 -1.07 -5.30 6.13
N TYR A 9 -0.11 -5.08 5.23
CA TYR A 9 -0.38 -4.56 3.88
C TYR A 9 -0.95 -5.59 2.90
N LYS A 10 -0.88 -6.88 3.25
CA LYS A 10 -1.28 -8.00 2.37
C LYS A 10 -2.66 -8.54 2.65
N ARG A 11 -3.30 -8.12 3.76
CA ARG A 11 -4.53 -8.72 4.28
C ARG A 11 -5.73 -7.82 4.08
N GLN A 12 -6.89 -8.47 3.93
CA GLN A 12 -8.17 -7.78 3.97
C GLN A 12 -8.49 -7.29 5.40
N PRO A 13 -9.34 -6.25 5.57
CA PRO A 13 -9.80 -5.77 6.89
C PRO A 13 -10.25 -6.90 7.82
N LYS A 14 -10.99 -7.88 7.31
CA LYS A 14 -11.44 -9.06 8.06
C LYS A 14 -10.30 -9.90 8.63
N GLU A 15 -9.25 -10.12 7.84
CA GLU A 15 -8.08 -10.89 8.29
C GLU A 15 -7.25 -10.10 9.32
N LEU A 16 -7.17 -8.77 9.15
CA LEU A 16 -6.52 -7.87 10.10
C LEU A 16 -7.26 -7.89 11.45
N ARG A 17 -8.59 -7.78 11.42
CA ARG A 17 -9.42 -7.90 12.62
C ARG A 17 -9.16 -9.23 13.33
N GLN A 18 -9.24 -10.36 12.62
CA GLN A 18 -8.99 -11.67 13.22
C GLN A 18 -7.60 -11.79 13.83
N LYS A 19 -6.58 -11.20 13.18
CA LYS A 19 -5.21 -11.18 13.73
C LYS A 19 -5.15 -10.40 15.03
N LEU A 20 -5.75 -9.21 15.09
CA LEU A 20 -5.76 -8.37 16.29
C LEU A 20 -6.60 -8.98 17.41
N GLN A 21 -7.73 -9.60 17.11
CA GLN A 21 -8.53 -10.34 18.07
C GLN A 21 -7.73 -11.46 18.77
N ARG A 22 -6.88 -12.20 18.02
CA ARG A 22 -5.99 -13.21 18.62
C ARG A 22 -4.93 -12.60 19.55
N MET A 23 -4.65 -11.32 19.41
CA MET A 23 -3.75 -10.55 20.27
C MET A 23 -4.48 -9.85 21.43
N GLY A 24 -5.80 -10.06 21.55
CA GLY A 24 -6.63 -9.45 22.60
C GLY A 24 -7.17 -8.05 22.26
N LEU A 25 -7.04 -7.61 20.99
CA LEU A 25 -7.54 -6.31 20.53
C LEU A 25 -8.76 -6.54 19.63
N ASP A 26 -9.95 -6.11 20.09
CA ASP A 26 -11.18 -6.16 19.29
C ASP A 26 -11.39 -4.81 18.59
N ILE A 27 -10.96 -4.74 17.33
CA ILE A 27 -11.06 -3.56 16.46
C ILE A 27 -11.98 -3.93 15.29
N GLY A 28 -13.00 -3.11 15.03
CA GLY A 28 -13.93 -3.33 13.91
C GLY A 28 -13.26 -3.18 12.54
N GLU A 29 -13.84 -3.83 11.53
CA GLU A 29 -13.30 -3.84 10.15
C GLU A 29 -13.27 -2.43 9.54
N GLU A 30 -14.18 -1.56 9.93
CA GLU A 30 -14.31 -0.17 9.50
C GLU A 30 -13.11 0.72 9.90
N HIS A 31 -12.30 0.29 10.86
CA HIS A 31 -11.11 1.01 11.31
C HIS A 31 -9.84 0.66 10.51
N PHE A 32 -9.94 -0.23 9.52
CA PHE A 32 -8.80 -0.59 8.67
C PHE A 32 -8.89 0.09 7.32
N TYR A 33 -7.99 1.04 7.07
CA TYR A 33 -7.81 1.66 5.76
C TYR A 33 -6.42 1.36 5.22
N THR A 34 -6.34 0.46 4.27
CA THR A 34 -5.09 -0.05 3.71
C THR A 34 -4.75 0.61 2.37
N SER A 35 -3.49 0.50 1.93
CA SER A 35 -3.07 0.95 0.59
C SER A 35 -3.82 0.24 -0.55
N ALA A 36 -4.24 -1.01 -0.35
CA ALA A 36 -5.09 -1.72 -1.29
C ALA A 36 -6.47 -1.06 -1.42
N LEU A 37 -7.10 -0.72 -0.29
CA LEU A 37 -8.37 0.01 -0.27
C LEU A 37 -8.23 1.42 -0.86
N ALA A 38 -7.11 2.11 -0.58
CA ALA A 38 -6.81 3.41 -1.16
C ALA A 38 -6.70 3.33 -2.68
N THR A 39 -6.01 2.30 -3.20
CA THR A 39 -5.89 2.04 -4.65
C THR A 39 -7.25 1.76 -5.29
N ALA A 40 -8.06 0.92 -4.66
CA ALA A 40 -9.41 0.61 -5.12
C ALA A 40 -10.32 1.85 -5.14
N ALA A 41 -10.33 2.64 -4.07
CA ALA A 41 -11.11 3.87 -3.97
C ALA A 41 -10.69 4.91 -5.02
N PHE A 42 -9.39 5.03 -5.28
CA PHE A 42 -8.87 5.90 -6.34
C PHE A 42 -9.41 5.48 -7.71
N LEU A 43 -9.28 4.21 -8.07
CA LEU A 43 -9.73 3.73 -9.38
C LEU A 43 -11.24 3.80 -9.54
N LYS A 44 -12.01 3.49 -8.50
CA LYS A 44 -13.47 3.68 -8.50
C LYS A 44 -13.88 5.11 -8.88
N LYS A 45 -13.13 6.09 -8.39
CA LYS A 45 -13.43 7.51 -8.60
C LYS A 45 -12.88 8.04 -9.93
N GLN A 46 -11.64 7.66 -10.29
CA GLN A 46 -10.92 8.25 -11.44
C GLN A 46 -11.14 7.50 -12.76
N ALA A 47 -11.40 6.20 -12.69
CA ALA A 47 -11.54 5.33 -13.86
C ALA A 47 -12.54 4.21 -13.58
N PRO A 48 -13.83 4.53 -13.36
CA PRO A 48 -14.85 3.52 -13.07
C PRO A 48 -14.95 2.52 -14.23
N GLY A 49 -14.97 1.22 -13.89
CA GLY A 49 -15.03 0.13 -14.86
C GLY A 49 -13.72 -0.13 -15.62
N CYS A 50 -12.61 0.43 -15.19
CA CYS A 50 -11.30 0.17 -15.81
C CYS A 50 -10.87 -1.29 -15.69
N THR A 51 -9.91 -1.66 -16.53
CA THR A 51 -9.28 -2.97 -16.55
C THR A 51 -7.87 -2.91 -15.99
N ALA A 52 -7.40 -3.98 -15.34
CA ALA A 52 -6.07 -4.02 -14.75
C ALA A 52 -5.40 -5.39 -14.85
N PHE A 53 -4.09 -5.37 -15.07
CA PHE A 53 -3.19 -6.47 -14.76
C PHE A 53 -2.59 -6.25 -13.38
N VAL A 54 -2.78 -7.21 -12.48
CA VAL A 54 -2.46 -7.04 -11.05
C VAL A 54 -1.38 -8.03 -10.62
N ILE A 55 -0.32 -7.49 -10.05
CA ILE A 55 0.74 -8.23 -9.34
C ILE A 55 0.57 -7.90 -7.86
N GLY A 56 -0.01 -8.81 -7.07
CA GLY A 56 -0.30 -8.52 -5.67
C GLY A 56 -0.88 -9.70 -4.92
N ALA A 57 -0.99 -9.55 -3.61
CA ALA A 57 -1.65 -10.52 -2.75
C ALA A 57 -3.18 -10.49 -2.92
N PRO A 58 -3.90 -11.55 -2.52
CA PRO A 58 -5.37 -11.64 -2.66
C PRO A 58 -6.14 -10.44 -2.11
N GLY A 59 -5.65 -9.81 -1.04
CA GLY A 59 -6.28 -8.62 -0.46
C GLY A 59 -6.38 -7.43 -1.41
N LEU A 60 -5.37 -7.22 -2.26
CA LEU A 60 -5.41 -6.20 -3.31
C LEU A 60 -6.38 -6.58 -4.42
N LEU A 61 -6.31 -7.81 -4.91
CA LEU A 61 -7.21 -8.32 -5.96
C LEU A 61 -8.68 -8.17 -5.56
N ASN A 62 -9.02 -8.59 -4.35
CA ASN A 62 -10.39 -8.51 -3.86
C ASN A 62 -10.86 -7.05 -3.70
N ALA A 63 -10.02 -6.16 -3.14
CA ALA A 63 -10.36 -4.74 -3.02
C ALA A 63 -10.64 -4.08 -4.38
N LEU A 64 -9.89 -4.44 -5.42
CA LEU A 64 -10.11 -3.96 -6.79
C LEU A 64 -11.38 -4.56 -7.41
N TYR A 65 -11.63 -5.84 -7.18
CA TYR A 65 -12.82 -6.52 -7.67
C TYR A 65 -14.11 -5.92 -7.07
N ASP A 66 -14.10 -5.64 -5.77
CA ASP A 66 -15.24 -5.06 -5.03
C ASP A 66 -15.65 -3.67 -5.55
N VAL A 67 -14.75 -2.97 -6.22
CA VAL A 67 -15.04 -1.65 -6.83
C VAL A 67 -15.28 -1.71 -8.33
N GLY A 68 -15.35 -2.92 -8.92
CA GLY A 68 -15.69 -3.12 -10.33
C GLY A 68 -14.51 -3.04 -11.30
N VAL A 69 -13.25 -3.16 -10.83
CA VAL A 69 -12.09 -3.31 -11.71
C VAL A 69 -12.09 -4.71 -12.30
N THR A 70 -12.00 -4.79 -13.62
CA THR A 70 -11.93 -6.09 -14.33
C THR A 70 -10.50 -6.50 -14.58
N MET A 71 -10.15 -7.75 -14.26
CA MET A 71 -8.82 -8.29 -14.54
C MET A 71 -8.65 -8.52 -16.03
N ASN A 72 -7.58 -7.95 -16.59
CA ASN A 72 -7.24 -8.06 -18.01
C ASN A 72 -5.72 -8.21 -18.14
N ASP A 73 -5.30 -9.23 -18.84
CA ASP A 73 -3.89 -9.55 -19.01
C ASP A 73 -3.39 -9.42 -20.46
N VAL A 74 -4.23 -8.85 -21.32
CA VAL A 74 -3.94 -8.65 -22.75
C VAL A 74 -3.72 -7.17 -23.07
N ASP A 75 -4.70 -6.32 -22.74
CA ASP A 75 -4.69 -4.87 -23.00
C ASP A 75 -5.38 -4.14 -21.85
N PRO A 76 -4.75 -4.08 -20.65
CA PRO A 76 -5.32 -3.41 -19.50
C PRO A 76 -5.08 -1.89 -19.54
N ASP A 77 -5.99 -1.13 -18.91
CA ASP A 77 -5.79 0.30 -18.68
C ASP A 77 -4.65 0.56 -17.68
N TYR A 78 -4.47 -0.38 -16.72
CA TYR A 78 -3.51 -0.25 -15.63
C TYR A 78 -2.72 -1.54 -15.40
N VAL A 79 -1.44 -1.37 -15.03
CA VAL A 79 -0.64 -2.38 -14.33
C VAL A 79 -0.55 -1.94 -12.88
N ILE A 80 -1.02 -2.78 -11.96
CA ILE A 80 -1.07 -2.48 -10.53
C ILE A 80 -0.16 -3.44 -9.79
N VAL A 81 0.80 -2.90 -9.05
CA VAL A 81 1.78 -3.68 -8.29
C VAL A 81 1.58 -3.47 -6.80
N GLY A 82 1.41 -4.54 -6.07
CA GLY A 82 1.43 -4.63 -4.62
C GLY A 82 2.42 -5.68 -4.15
N GLU A 83 2.55 -5.82 -2.84
CA GLU A 83 3.41 -6.86 -2.28
C GLU A 83 2.84 -8.26 -2.54
N THR A 84 3.72 -9.17 -2.92
CA THR A 84 3.37 -10.56 -3.17
C THR A 84 4.59 -11.47 -3.04
N ALA A 85 4.38 -12.71 -2.65
CA ALA A 85 5.39 -13.75 -2.73
C ALA A 85 5.49 -14.39 -4.13
N SER A 86 4.46 -14.19 -4.97
CA SER A 86 4.42 -14.71 -6.35
C SER A 86 4.98 -13.67 -7.32
N TYR A 87 6.30 -13.49 -7.30
CA TYR A 87 7.01 -12.53 -8.12
C TYR A 87 8.13 -13.23 -8.88
N ASN A 88 8.05 -13.27 -10.21
CA ASN A 88 8.98 -13.98 -11.05
C ASN A 88 9.24 -13.24 -12.38
N TYR A 89 10.20 -13.71 -13.16
CA TYR A 89 10.62 -13.11 -14.42
C TYR A 89 9.48 -13.00 -15.46
N GLU A 90 8.60 -14.00 -15.53
CA GLU A 90 7.50 -14.01 -16.51
C GLU A 90 6.48 -12.94 -16.21
N VAL A 91 6.12 -12.78 -14.94
CA VAL A 91 5.17 -11.76 -14.47
C VAL A 91 5.74 -10.36 -14.69
N ILE A 92 7.04 -10.15 -14.40
CA ILE A 92 7.72 -8.87 -14.63
C ILE A 92 7.75 -8.55 -16.14
N THR A 93 8.13 -9.53 -16.97
CA THR A 93 8.21 -9.36 -18.42
C THR A 93 6.83 -8.99 -19.00
N LYS A 94 5.77 -9.63 -18.52
CA LYS A 94 4.41 -9.31 -18.92
C LYS A 94 4.04 -7.88 -18.52
N ALA A 95 4.29 -7.48 -17.28
CA ALA A 95 4.03 -6.12 -16.80
C ALA A 95 4.78 -5.06 -17.63
N VAL A 96 6.07 -5.30 -17.94
CA VAL A 96 6.88 -4.40 -18.77
C VAL A 96 6.24 -4.22 -20.14
N ARG A 97 5.84 -5.30 -20.82
CA ARG A 97 5.17 -5.23 -22.12
C ARG A 97 3.88 -4.44 -22.09
N LEU A 98 3.03 -4.69 -21.07
CA LEU A 98 1.77 -3.98 -20.91
C LEU A 98 1.96 -2.48 -20.66
N VAL A 99 2.94 -2.10 -19.82
CA VAL A 99 3.28 -0.68 -19.59
C VAL A 99 3.84 -0.02 -20.85
N LEU A 100 4.68 -0.70 -21.61
CA LEU A 100 5.19 -0.18 -22.90
C LEU A 100 4.08 -0.03 -23.93
N ASN A 101 3.06 -0.87 -23.90
CA ASN A 101 1.87 -0.79 -24.75
C ASN A 101 0.87 0.29 -24.33
N GLY A 102 1.10 0.99 -23.20
CA GLY A 102 0.29 2.14 -22.82
C GLY A 102 -0.42 2.03 -21.49
N ALA A 103 -0.41 0.86 -20.82
CA ALA A 103 -0.98 0.72 -19.49
C ALA A 103 -0.30 1.64 -18.48
N ARG A 104 -1.07 2.30 -17.63
CA ARG A 104 -0.54 3.16 -16.57
C ARG A 104 -0.07 2.34 -15.38
N LEU A 105 1.10 2.67 -14.84
CA LEU A 105 1.71 1.95 -13.73
C LEU A 105 1.32 2.55 -12.38
N ILE A 106 0.67 1.75 -11.53
CA ILE A 106 0.29 2.09 -10.15
C ILE A 106 0.96 1.10 -9.20
N ALA A 107 1.36 1.58 -8.03
CA ALA A 107 1.90 0.78 -6.95
C ALA A 107 1.21 1.09 -5.62
N THR A 108 1.04 0.07 -4.77
CA THR A 108 0.28 0.22 -3.53
C THR A 108 1.00 1.04 -2.46
N ASN A 109 2.33 0.94 -2.34
CA ASN A 109 3.11 1.72 -1.38
C ASN A 109 4.54 1.96 -1.87
N SER A 110 5.21 2.93 -1.26
CA SER A 110 6.57 3.34 -1.63
C SER A 110 7.67 2.71 -0.78
N ASP A 111 7.34 1.75 0.09
CA ASP A 111 8.30 1.10 0.97
C ASP A 111 9.28 0.23 0.17
N LEU A 112 10.58 0.43 0.39
CA LEU A 112 11.65 -0.35 -0.23
C LEU A 112 11.74 -1.74 0.40
N THR A 113 11.61 -1.80 1.72
CA THR A 113 11.75 -3.03 2.49
C THR A 113 10.71 -3.10 3.59
N GLY A 114 10.40 -4.31 4.02
CA GLY A 114 9.54 -4.57 5.17
C GLY A 114 10.11 -5.66 6.08
N PRO A 115 9.80 -5.66 7.38
CA PRO A 115 10.24 -6.68 8.31
C PRO A 115 9.47 -7.98 8.09
N THR A 116 10.16 -9.11 8.20
CA THR A 116 9.61 -10.46 8.20
C THR A 116 10.14 -11.27 9.39
N GLU A 117 9.63 -12.48 9.57
CA GLU A 117 10.16 -13.40 10.61
C GLU A 117 11.64 -13.76 10.36
N PHE A 118 12.10 -13.71 9.13
CA PHE A 118 13.45 -14.08 8.71
C PHE A 118 14.37 -12.88 8.45
N GLY A 119 13.95 -11.66 8.83
CA GLY A 119 14.70 -10.43 8.61
C GLY A 119 13.99 -9.46 7.65
N ILE A 120 14.76 -8.72 6.86
CA ILE A 120 14.23 -7.73 5.93
C ILE A 120 13.92 -8.39 4.58
N ALA A 121 12.74 -8.11 4.03
CA ALA A 121 12.34 -8.52 2.69
C ALA A 121 12.04 -7.31 1.79
N PRO A 122 12.12 -7.47 0.45
CA PRO A 122 11.67 -6.45 -0.49
C PRO A 122 10.18 -6.11 -0.28
N ALA A 123 9.86 -4.81 -0.23
CA ALA A 123 8.49 -4.31 -0.23
C ALA A 123 8.08 -3.81 -1.62
N CYS A 124 6.91 -3.22 -1.75
CA CYS A 124 6.30 -2.90 -3.03
C CYS A 124 7.20 -2.05 -3.96
N ARG A 125 7.92 -1.06 -3.44
CA ARG A 125 8.84 -0.23 -4.24
C ARG A 125 9.93 -1.06 -4.91
N SER A 126 10.50 -2.02 -4.18
CA SER A 126 11.52 -2.92 -4.72
C SER A 126 10.97 -3.85 -5.80
N LEU A 127 9.69 -4.23 -5.72
CA LEU A 127 9.03 -5.06 -6.73
C LEU A 127 8.69 -4.26 -8.00
N VAL A 128 8.39 -2.98 -7.87
CA VAL A 128 8.08 -2.08 -9.00
C VAL A 128 9.35 -1.66 -9.75
N ALA A 129 10.47 -1.53 -9.07
CA ALA A 129 11.71 -1.00 -9.64
C ALA A 129 12.14 -1.63 -10.96
N PRO A 130 12.11 -2.95 -11.16
CA PRO A 130 12.47 -3.56 -12.44
C PRO A 130 11.56 -3.11 -13.59
N ILE A 131 10.26 -2.89 -13.32
CA ILE A 131 9.31 -2.43 -14.34
C ILE A 131 9.60 -0.98 -14.70
N GLU A 132 9.81 -0.11 -13.68
CA GLU A 132 10.19 1.29 -13.91
C GLU A 132 11.49 1.42 -14.73
N LEU A 133 12.51 0.64 -14.36
CA LEU A 133 13.82 0.66 -15.02
C LEU A 133 13.72 0.19 -16.48
N ALA A 134 12.99 -0.88 -16.74
CA ALA A 134 12.86 -1.45 -18.09
C ALA A 134 11.99 -0.58 -19.01
N THR A 135 11.01 0.15 -18.46
CA THR A 135 10.04 0.92 -19.26
C THR A 135 10.35 2.41 -19.31
N GLY A 136 11.18 2.93 -18.40
CA GLY A 136 11.38 4.37 -18.18
C GLY A 136 10.12 5.09 -17.61
N ARG A 137 9.07 4.36 -17.29
CA ARG A 137 7.82 4.91 -16.74
C ARG A 137 7.85 4.84 -15.22
N LYS A 138 7.40 5.93 -14.57
CA LYS A 138 7.30 5.99 -13.11
C LYS A 138 5.95 5.50 -12.63
N ALA A 139 5.95 4.72 -11.56
CA ALA A 139 4.73 4.29 -10.88
C ALA A 139 4.12 5.43 -10.06
N TYR A 140 2.80 5.49 -10.01
CA TYR A 140 2.07 6.33 -9.08
C TYR A 140 1.79 5.52 -7.80
N PHE A 141 2.39 5.94 -6.67
CA PHE A 141 2.26 5.26 -5.40
C PHE A 141 1.02 5.74 -4.63
N MET A 142 0.11 4.83 -4.32
CA MET A 142 -1.16 5.15 -3.67
C MET A 142 -1.08 5.21 -2.14
N GLY A 143 -0.15 4.44 -1.54
CA GLY A 143 0.06 4.41 -0.09
C GLY A 143 0.80 5.63 0.45
N LYS A 144 0.98 5.67 1.76
CA LYS A 144 1.76 6.72 2.44
C LYS A 144 3.11 6.95 1.74
N PRO A 145 3.58 8.18 1.57
CA PRO A 145 3.03 9.44 2.09
C PRO A 145 2.00 10.13 1.17
N ASN A 146 1.35 9.43 0.25
CA ASN A 146 0.44 10.05 -0.72
C ASN A 146 -0.70 10.83 -0.01
N PRO A 147 -0.83 12.14 -0.26
CA PRO A 147 -1.85 12.97 0.38
C PRO A 147 -3.28 12.53 0.08
N LEU A 148 -3.50 11.87 -1.07
CA LEU A 148 -4.83 11.38 -1.43
C LEU A 148 -5.28 10.26 -0.46
N MET A 149 -4.36 9.36 -0.07
CA MET A 149 -4.66 8.34 0.93
C MET A 149 -5.05 8.98 2.26
N MET A 150 -4.27 9.96 2.72
CA MET A 150 -4.52 10.65 3.99
C MET A 150 -5.85 11.42 3.98
N ARG A 151 -6.12 12.16 2.92
CA ARG A 151 -7.38 12.89 2.75
C ARG A 151 -8.59 11.95 2.75
N THR A 152 -8.47 10.82 2.06
CA THR A 152 -9.57 9.83 2.04
C THR A 152 -9.75 9.20 3.42
N GLY A 153 -8.67 8.91 4.14
CA GLY A 153 -8.72 8.42 5.53
C GLY A 153 -9.42 9.38 6.47
N LEU A 154 -9.07 10.67 6.42
CA LEU A 154 -9.74 11.72 7.21
C LEU A 154 -11.23 11.82 6.87
N HIS A 155 -11.57 11.75 5.60
CA HIS A 155 -12.98 11.76 5.17
C HIS A 155 -13.77 10.55 5.68
N LEU A 156 -13.15 9.37 5.70
CA LEU A 156 -13.77 8.15 6.28
C LEU A 156 -13.97 8.26 7.80
N LEU A 157 -13.05 8.95 8.48
CA LEU A 157 -13.18 9.25 9.91
C LEU A 157 -14.21 10.35 10.21
N GLY A 158 -14.58 11.15 9.20
CA GLY A 158 -15.48 12.29 9.38
C GLY A 158 -14.88 13.45 10.17
N VAL A 159 -13.55 13.61 10.13
CA VAL A 159 -12.81 14.63 10.90
C VAL A 159 -11.93 15.50 9.98
N HIS A 160 -11.57 16.69 10.46
CA HIS A 160 -10.59 17.55 9.84
C HIS A 160 -9.17 17.18 10.28
N SER A 161 -8.16 17.61 9.53
CA SER A 161 -6.74 17.31 9.81
C SER A 161 -6.31 17.80 11.21
N GLU A 162 -6.84 18.94 11.66
CA GLU A 162 -6.54 19.55 12.95
C GLU A 162 -7.07 18.72 14.14
N GLU A 163 -8.06 17.84 13.89
CA GLU A 163 -8.69 16.97 14.89
C GLU A 163 -8.09 15.57 14.93
N ALA A 164 -7.08 15.31 14.09
CA ALA A 164 -6.48 13.99 13.92
C ALA A 164 -4.96 14.03 14.14
N ALA A 165 -4.42 12.90 14.54
CA ALA A 165 -2.98 12.69 14.63
C ALA A 165 -2.55 11.45 13.87
N MET A 166 -1.41 11.54 13.19
CA MET A 166 -0.73 10.40 12.59
C MET A 166 0.29 9.84 13.58
N VAL A 167 0.13 8.57 13.92
CA VAL A 167 1.08 7.84 14.77
C VAL A 167 1.73 6.74 13.93
N GLY A 168 3.05 6.75 13.83
CA GLY A 168 3.79 5.77 13.03
C GLY A 168 5.25 5.67 13.43
N ASP A 169 5.96 4.73 12.84
CA ASP A 169 7.36 4.44 13.16
C ASP A 169 8.34 4.88 12.05
N ARG A 170 7.83 5.32 10.91
CA ARG A 170 8.65 5.66 9.75
C ARG A 170 8.60 7.16 9.44
N MET A 171 9.77 7.78 9.43
CA MET A 171 9.93 9.20 9.09
C MET A 171 9.60 9.49 7.63
N ASP A 172 9.99 8.60 6.73
CA ASP A 172 9.87 8.75 5.27
C ASP A 172 8.46 8.47 4.73
N THR A 173 7.58 7.88 5.50
CA THR A 173 6.19 7.60 5.11
C THR A 173 5.19 8.16 6.10
N ASP A 174 5.20 7.72 7.35
CA ASP A 174 4.17 8.09 8.33
C ASP A 174 4.25 9.58 8.74
N VAL A 175 5.44 10.03 9.11
CA VAL A 175 5.63 11.41 9.59
C VAL A 175 5.41 12.41 8.45
N ILE A 176 6.01 12.14 7.27
CA ILE A 176 5.80 13.00 6.10
C ILE A 176 4.32 13.03 5.71
N ALA A 177 3.63 11.88 5.69
CA ALA A 177 2.20 11.82 5.38
C ALA A 177 1.36 12.68 6.32
N GLY A 178 1.64 12.63 7.61
CA GLY A 178 0.97 13.45 8.61
C GLY A 178 1.24 14.94 8.42
N MET A 179 2.51 15.31 8.31
CA MET A 179 2.94 16.71 8.12
C MET A 179 2.35 17.33 6.85
N GLU A 180 2.48 16.66 5.70
CA GLU A 180 1.95 17.15 4.41
C GLU A 180 0.42 17.22 4.38
N SER A 181 -0.25 16.46 5.25
CA SER A 181 -1.71 16.46 5.37
C SER A 181 -2.24 17.37 6.48
N GLY A 182 -1.36 18.08 7.19
CA GLY A 182 -1.73 19.02 8.27
C GLY A 182 -2.20 18.35 9.56
N LEU A 183 -1.79 17.08 9.80
CA LEU A 183 -2.07 16.37 11.04
C LEU A 183 -0.98 16.63 12.08
N ALA A 184 -1.33 16.52 13.36
CA ALA A 184 -0.33 16.30 14.40
C ALA A 184 0.38 14.96 14.12
N THR A 185 1.70 14.91 14.33
CA THR A 185 2.50 13.69 14.10
C THR A 185 3.17 13.23 15.38
N ALA A 186 3.10 11.93 15.66
CA ALA A 186 3.80 11.29 16.75
C ALA A 186 4.56 10.06 16.24
N VAL A 187 5.83 9.96 16.64
CA VAL A 187 6.68 8.83 16.26
C VAL A 187 6.65 7.79 17.36
N SER A 188 6.29 6.55 16.99
CA SER A 188 6.29 5.42 17.91
C SER A 188 7.40 4.45 17.53
N TYR A 189 8.54 4.55 18.20
CA TYR A 189 9.63 3.60 18.04
C TYR A 189 9.47 2.42 19.00
N THR A 190 9.31 1.24 18.46
CA THR A 190 9.31 0.00 19.28
C THR A 190 10.72 -0.48 19.62
N HIS A 191 11.74 -0.06 18.84
CA HIS A 191 13.17 -0.39 19.05
C HIS A 191 14.05 0.77 18.61
N LEU A 192 14.29 1.73 19.51
CA LEU A 192 15.36 2.71 19.34
C LEU A 192 16.72 1.99 19.57
N ARG A 193 17.52 1.85 18.53
CA ARG A 193 18.96 1.63 18.73
C ARG A 193 19.57 2.96 19.16
N ALA A 194 20.51 2.91 20.14
CA ALA A 194 21.11 4.10 20.75
C ALA A 194 21.83 5.09 19.79
N HIS A 195 21.88 4.79 18.50
CA HIS A 195 22.49 5.60 17.45
C HIS A 195 21.48 6.37 16.57
N GLU A 196 20.18 6.23 16.81
CA GLU A 196 19.13 6.89 16.02
C GLU A 196 18.54 8.13 16.71
N THR A 197 19.07 8.50 17.86
CA THR A 197 18.68 9.69 18.63
C THR A 197 19.60 10.87 18.35
N VAL A 198 19.85 11.20 17.08
CA VAL A 198 20.49 12.48 16.75
C VAL A 198 19.60 13.22 15.78
N LEU A 199 18.77 14.02 16.36
CA LEU A 199 18.38 15.34 15.85
C LEU A 199 18.12 16.24 17.05
#